data_1857d17cfeae224625ab1968acb9030a
#
_entry.id   1857d17cfeae224625ab1968acb9030a
#
_cell.length_a   1.000
_cell.length_b   1.000
_cell.length_c   1.000
_cell.angle_alpha   90.00
_cell.angle_beta   90.00
_cell.angle_gamma   90.00
#
_symmetry.space_group_name_H-M   'P 1'
#
loop_
_entity.id
_entity.type
_entity.pdbx_description
1 polymer ?
#
loop_
_entity_poly.entity_id
_entity_poly.type
_entity_poly.pdbx_seq_one_letter_code
_entity_poly.pdbx_strand_id
1 'polypeptide(L)'
;MKTIIYNADIANEGRLTRGYIVIDDEIIAEVGEGEPAAAVMAECDVRNDVDGALVMPGVIDDQVHFRDPGLTHKADIATESAAAVAGGVTSYMDMPNTVPPTVTIDALEAKNRRAQEVSVANYGFFIGATNDNLKTLMAVDYSYTPGVKLFLGASTGNMLVSDRDALHDIFAEVPALVAIHSEDEQLIRRNREFYIKKYGNDLPVKFHPLIRSTEVCYKSTARAVEWAEKYGTRLHVLHVSTARELELFGNRPLLKKKITAEVCVHHLWFTDDDYPRLGNLIKWNPAVKSWDDRNALRNGLRQGYLDIVATDHAPHLLSEKQGNCLKAASGGPLVQHSLLVMLELVREKVFTLDLVVQKMCHAPADLFGVVRRGYLRPGYYADIVVVDREMPFTVRAENILTKCGWSPFEGYTFHNTVRQTYVNGNLAFNQGVVNNSVRGRRLRFDNNTNKR
;
A
#
# COMPACT_ATOMS: atom_id res chain seq x y z
N MET A 1 -20.20 23.47 -3.12
CA MET A 1 -19.34 24.34 -2.26
C MET A 1 -17.97 24.40 -2.91
N LYS A 2 -17.55 25.61 -3.32
CA LYS A 2 -16.24 25.79 -3.94
C LYS A 2 -15.17 26.06 -2.89
N THR A 3 -14.07 25.30 -2.93
CA THR A 3 -12.90 25.50 -2.07
C THR A 3 -11.68 25.80 -2.95
N ILE A 4 -10.88 26.79 -2.59
CA ILE A 4 -9.59 27.04 -3.21
C ILE A 4 -8.46 26.76 -2.21
N ILE A 5 -7.50 25.93 -2.62
CA ILE A 5 -6.21 25.74 -1.97
C ILE A 5 -5.20 26.55 -2.78
N TYR A 6 -4.58 27.56 -2.18
CA TYR A 6 -3.68 28.46 -2.91
C TYR A 6 -2.38 28.70 -2.16
N ASN A 7 -1.46 29.41 -2.80
CA ASN A 7 -0.11 29.61 -2.28
C ASN A 7 0.62 28.27 -2.04
N ALA A 8 0.42 27.32 -2.96
CA ALA A 8 0.85 25.92 -2.86
C ALA A 8 2.04 25.61 -3.75
N ASP A 9 2.97 24.77 -3.28
CA ASP A 9 3.96 24.09 -4.11
C ASP A 9 3.36 22.77 -4.58
N ILE A 10 2.82 22.74 -5.79
CA ILE A 10 2.05 21.61 -6.34
C ILE A 10 3.02 20.63 -7.03
N ALA A 11 3.13 19.41 -6.49
CA ALA A 11 3.89 18.30 -7.08
C ALA A 11 2.95 17.34 -7.82
N ASN A 12 2.98 17.36 -9.14
CA ASN A 12 2.14 16.52 -9.98
C ASN A 12 2.80 16.29 -11.34
N GLU A 13 2.74 15.05 -11.86
CA GLU A 13 3.19 14.70 -13.22
C GLU A 13 4.61 15.16 -13.57
N GLY A 14 5.57 14.93 -12.67
CA GLY A 14 6.99 15.26 -12.89
C GLY A 14 7.33 16.74 -12.73
N ARG A 15 6.40 17.56 -12.22
CA ARG A 15 6.59 19.00 -12.04
C ARG A 15 6.32 19.42 -10.60
N LEU A 16 7.06 20.41 -10.16
CA LEU A 16 6.78 21.18 -8.94
C LEU A 16 6.50 22.61 -9.34
N THR A 17 5.25 23.05 -9.19
CA THR A 17 4.76 24.35 -9.68
C THR A 17 4.12 25.13 -8.54
N ARG A 18 4.47 26.40 -8.40
CA ARG A 18 3.76 27.30 -7.49
C ARG A 18 2.39 27.64 -8.07
N GLY A 19 1.30 27.46 -7.27
CA GLY A 19 -0.02 27.66 -7.83
C GLY A 19 -1.17 27.44 -6.86
N TYR A 20 -2.33 27.07 -7.41
CA TYR A 20 -3.57 26.85 -6.69
C TYR A 20 -4.40 25.73 -7.30
N ILE A 21 -5.34 25.22 -6.51
CA ILE A 21 -6.31 24.19 -6.93
C ILE A 21 -7.70 24.67 -6.50
N VAL A 22 -8.64 24.71 -7.45
CA VAL A 22 -10.06 24.96 -7.16
C VAL A 22 -10.78 23.62 -7.15
N ILE A 23 -11.49 23.37 -6.07
CA ILE A 23 -12.35 22.20 -5.86
C ILE A 23 -13.79 22.68 -5.96
N ASP A 24 -14.60 22.01 -6.79
CA ASP A 24 -16.06 22.21 -6.84
C ASP A 24 -16.73 20.93 -6.36
N ASP A 25 -17.31 21.00 -5.16
CA ASP A 25 -17.81 19.86 -4.39
C ASP A 25 -16.75 18.73 -4.25
N GLU A 26 -16.78 17.73 -5.10
CA GLU A 26 -15.92 16.54 -5.01
C GLU A 26 -14.78 16.54 -6.04
N ILE A 27 -14.85 17.46 -7.01
CA ILE A 27 -14.03 17.40 -8.23
C ILE A 27 -13.08 18.59 -8.29
N ILE A 28 -11.87 18.35 -8.75
CA ILE A 28 -10.94 19.41 -9.13
C ILE A 28 -11.52 20.12 -10.35
N ALA A 29 -11.90 21.38 -10.18
CA ALA A 29 -12.39 22.22 -11.27
C ALA A 29 -11.24 22.86 -12.05
N GLU A 30 -10.18 23.30 -11.34
CA GLU A 30 -9.04 23.98 -11.94
C GLU A 30 -7.75 23.67 -11.18
N VAL A 31 -6.64 23.60 -11.89
CA VAL A 31 -5.28 23.66 -11.36
C VAL A 31 -4.56 24.77 -12.08
N GLY A 32 -4.25 25.84 -11.36
CA GLY A 32 -3.65 27.06 -11.93
C GLY A 32 -2.23 27.31 -11.42
N GLU A 33 -1.42 27.97 -12.25
CA GLU A 33 -0.05 28.41 -11.89
C GLU A 33 -0.06 29.84 -11.37
N GLY A 34 0.82 30.14 -10.43
CA GLY A 34 0.95 31.47 -9.81
C GLY A 34 -0.17 31.80 -8.85
N GLU A 35 -0.49 33.10 -8.72
CA GLU A 35 -1.56 33.58 -7.87
C GLU A 35 -2.92 33.50 -8.57
N PRO A 36 -3.98 33.05 -7.84
CA PRO A 36 -5.32 33.01 -8.42
C PRO A 36 -5.83 34.41 -8.70
N ALA A 37 -6.50 34.61 -9.83
CA ALA A 37 -7.16 35.88 -10.14
C ALA A 37 -8.20 36.23 -9.07
N ALA A 38 -8.40 37.51 -8.81
CA ALA A 38 -9.37 37.99 -7.81
C ALA A 38 -10.80 37.47 -8.06
N ALA A 39 -11.18 37.28 -9.33
CA ALA A 39 -12.48 36.70 -9.72
C ALA A 39 -12.60 35.23 -9.26
N VAL A 40 -11.55 34.42 -9.46
CA VAL A 40 -11.51 33.01 -9.01
C VAL A 40 -11.63 32.93 -7.47
N MET A 41 -10.88 33.81 -6.77
CA MET A 41 -10.95 33.92 -5.31
C MET A 41 -12.34 34.28 -4.81
N ALA A 42 -13.03 35.20 -5.54
CA ALA A 42 -14.35 35.68 -5.16
C ALA A 42 -15.44 34.61 -5.30
N GLU A 43 -15.29 33.69 -6.23
CA GLU A 43 -16.21 32.57 -6.45
C GLU A 43 -16.10 31.44 -5.43
N CYS A 44 -15.04 31.40 -4.61
CA CYS A 44 -14.80 30.34 -3.66
C CYS A 44 -15.38 30.63 -2.29
N ASP A 45 -16.18 29.72 -1.79
CA ASP A 45 -16.78 29.74 -0.45
C ASP A 45 -15.75 29.59 0.67
N VAL A 46 -14.76 28.71 0.43
CA VAL A 46 -13.66 28.42 1.35
C VAL A 46 -12.33 28.74 0.69
N ARG A 47 -11.49 29.50 1.40
CA ARG A 47 -10.16 29.91 0.95
C ARG A 47 -9.11 29.38 1.91
N ASN A 48 -8.31 28.44 1.46
CA ASN A 48 -7.26 27.78 2.23
C ASN A 48 -5.88 28.22 1.72
N ASP A 49 -5.26 29.17 2.41
CA ASP A 49 -3.87 29.54 2.20
C ASP A 49 -2.96 28.48 2.85
N VAL A 50 -2.17 27.79 2.05
CA VAL A 50 -1.29 26.76 2.56
C VAL A 50 0.15 27.25 2.76
N ASP A 51 0.42 28.54 2.58
CA ASP A 51 1.68 29.20 2.92
C ASP A 51 2.93 28.47 2.41
N GLY A 52 2.93 28.05 1.14
CA GLY A 52 4.04 27.35 0.52
C GLY A 52 4.17 25.87 0.87
N ALA A 53 3.18 25.28 1.52
CA ALA A 53 3.19 23.85 1.75
C ALA A 53 3.19 23.06 0.44
N LEU A 54 3.75 21.85 0.51
CA LEU A 54 3.68 20.89 -0.58
C LEU A 54 2.25 20.36 -0.72
N VAL A 55 1.72 20.44 -1.93
CA VAL A 55 0.42 19.85 -2.30
C VAL A 55 0.63 18.78 -3.36
N MET A 56 0.12 17.59 -3.13
CA MET A 56 0.26 16.46 -4.03
C MET A 56 -1.03 15.64 -4.12
N PRO A 57 -1.18 14.78 -5.13
CA PRO A 57 -2.30 13.83 -5.18
C PRO A 57 -2.32 12.96 -3.92
N GLY A 58 -3.51 12.58 -3.49
CA GLY A 58 -3.67 11.60 -2.41
C GLY A 58 -2.97 10.28 -2.73
N VAL A 59 -2.31 9.73 -1.73
CA VAL A 59 -1.63 8.44 -1.84
C VAL A 59 -2.67 7.33 -2.04
N ILE A 60 -2.37 6.38 -2.93
CA ILE A 60 -3.13 5.14 -3.15
C ILE A 60 -2.28 3.98 -2.66
N ASP A 61 -2.71 3.33 -1.57
CA ASP A 61 -2.04 2.16 -1.00
C ASP A 61 -2.75 0.89 -1.45
N ASP A 62 -2.13 0.13 -2.33
CA ASP A 62 -2.73 -1.04 -2.95
C ASP A 62 -2.57 -2.33 -2.12
N GLN A 63 -1.87 -2.27 -0.98
CA GLN A 63 -1.69 -3.42 -0.11
C GLN A 63 -1.85 -3.09 1.37
N VAL A 64 -3.06 -3.30 1.90
CA VAL A 64 -3.35 -3.18 3.34
C VAL A 64 -4.13 -4.38 3.86
N HIS A 65 -4.10 -4.59 5.19
CA HIS A 65 -4.83 -5.61 5.93
C HIS A 65 -5.57 -4.96 7.10
N PHE A 66 -6.74 -4.40 6.86
CA PHE A 66 -7.53 -3.68 7.88
C PHE A 66 -8.29 -4.61 8.83
N ARG A 67 -8.14 -5.93 8.66
CA ARG A 67 -8.58 -6.95 9.62
C ARG A 67 -10.10 -7.10 9.80
N ASP A 68 -10.90 -6.34 9.08
CA ASP A 68 -12.36 -6.37 9.13
C ASP A 68 -12.91 -7.14 7.90
N PRO A 69 -13.70 -8.22 8.10
CA PRO A 69 -14.29 -8.72 9.33
C PRO A 69 -13.40 -9.67 10.15
N GLY A 70 -13.85 -9.94 11.36
CA GLY A 70 -13.45 -11.08 12.21
C GLY A 70 -12.16 -10.96 12.99
N LEU A 71 -11.28 -10.03 12.64
CA LEU A 71 -10.03 -9.76 13.37
C LEU A 71 -10.03 -8.33 13.96
N THR A 72 -11.22 -7.77 14.17
CA THR A 72 -11.43 -6.37 14.55
C THR A 72 -10.93 -6.00 15.93
N HIS A 73 -10.53 -6.99 16.74
CA HIS A 73 -9.86 -6.73 18.02
C HIS A 73 -8.50 -6.03 17.86
N LYS A 74 -7.82 -6.17 16.72
CA LYS A 74 -6.51 -5.57 16.46
C LYS A 74 -6.51 -4.44 15.42
N ALA A 75 -7.49 -4.39 14.53
CA ALA A 75 -7.70 -3.32 13.56
C ALA A 75 -9.08 -3.47 12.91
N ASP A 76 -9.66 -2.38 12.42
CA ASP A 76 -10.90 -2.40 11.65
C ASP A 76 -10.89 -1.28 10.58
N ILE A 77 -11.83 -1.35 9.64
CA ILE A 77 -11.91 -0.39 8.53
C ILE A 77 -12.06 1.05 9.05
N ALA A 78 -12.79 1.29 10.13
CA ALA A 78 -13.00 2.64 10.66
C ALA A 78 -11.68 3.23 11.18
N THR A 79 -10.97 2.50 12.04
CA THR A 79 -9.74 2.96 12.68
C THR A 79 -8.59 3.08 11.68
N GLU A 80 -8.45 2.09 10.79
CA GLU A 80 -7.31 2.09 9.87
C GLU A 80 -7.50 3.05 8.69
N SER A 81 -8.75 3.31 8.25
CA SER A 81 -9.00 4.38 7.27
C SER A 81 -8.77 5.77 7.88
N ALA A 82 -9.02 5.96 9.18
CA ALA A 82 -8.67 7.17 9.89
C ALA A 82 -7.14 7.35 9.98
N ALA A 83 -6.39 6.28 10.30
CA ALA A 83 -4.94 6.29 10.28
C ALA A 83 -4.39 6.56 8.86
N ALA A 84 -5.04 6.01 7.83
CA ALA A 84 -4.69 6.22 6.42
C ALA A 84 -4.77 7.70 6.04
N VAL A 85 -5.90 8.38 6.28
CA VAL A 85 -6.05 9.81 5.93
C VAL A 85 -5.12 10.71 6.75
N ALA A 86 -4.81 10.34 8.00
CA ALA A 86 -3.81 11.05 8.80
C ALA A 86 -2.39 10.91 8.22
N GLY A 87 -2.12 9.84 7.47
CA GLY A 87 -0.88 9.61 6.74
C GLY A 87 -0.87 10.13 5.30
N GLY A 88 -1.95 10.78 4.84
CA GLY A 88 -2.07 11.26 3.45
C GLY A 88 -2.55 10.19 2.46
N VAL A 89 -2.96 9.01 2.93
CA VAL A 89 -3.53 7.95 2.09
C VAL A 89 -5.02 8.19 1.91
N THR A 90 -5.43 8.53 0.70
CA THR A 90 -6.83 8.85 0.36
C THR A 90 -7.59 7.66 -0.20
N SER A 91 -6.86 6.64 -0.66
CA SER A 91 -7.44 5.43 -1.22
C SER A 91 -6.63 4.20 -0.82
N TYR A 92 -7.30 3.11 -0.51
CA TYR A 92 -6.64 1.85 -0.18
C TYR A 92 -7.29 0.64 -0.87
N MET A 93 -6.51 -0.43 -1.04
CA MET A 93 -6.98 -1.72 -1.52
C MET A 93 -6.65 -2.78 -0.48
N ASP A 94 -7.70 -3.36 0.14
CA ASP A 94 -7.54 -4.27 1.28
C ASP A 94 -7.58 -5.73 0.86
N MET A 95 -6.74 -6.52 1.51
CA MET A 95 -6.50 -7.93 1.21
C MET A 95 -7.60 -8.84 1.76
N PRO A 96 -7.82 -10.03 1.15
CA PRO A 96 -8.95 -10.91 1.44
C PRO A 96 -8.78 -11.81 2.66
N ASN A 97 -7.61 -11.84 3.32
CA ASN A 97 -7.30 -12.76 4.43
C ASN A 97 -7.90 -12.33 5.77
N THR A 98 -9.20 -12.20 5.79
CA THR A 98 -10.07 -11.89 6.94
C THR A 98 -10.71 -13.16 7.51
N VAL A 99 -11.58 -13.05 8.51
CA VAL A 99 -12.32 -14.19 9.10
C VAL A 99 -13.82 -13.83 9.15
N PRO A 100 -14.64 -14.42 8.25
CA PRO A 100 -14.26 -15.33 7.16
C PRO A 100 -13.42 -14.63 6.08
N PRO A 101 -12.69 -15.40 5.25
CA PRO A 101 -11.93 -14.84 4.14
C PRO A 101 -12.87 -14.32 3.03
N THR A 102 -12.42 -13.27 2.32
CA THR A 102 -13.17 -12.66 1.21
C THR A 102 -12.93 -13.45 -0.10
N VAL A 103 -13.55 -14.63 -0.21
CA VAL A 103 -13.37 -15.58 -1.34
C VAL A 103 -14.65 -15.83 -2.12
N THR A 104 -15.75 -15.16 -1.75
CA THR A 104 -17.04 -15.21 -2.43
C THR A 104 -17.51 -13.79 -2.76
N ILE A 105 -18.42 -13.67 -3.74
CA ILE A 105 -19.02 -12.38 -4.11
C ILE A 105 -19.79 -11.79 -2.92
N ASP A 106 -20.54 -12.61 -2.18
CA ASP A 106 -21.30 -12.15 -1.01
C ASP A 106 -20.40 -11.58 0.08
N ALA A 107 -19.26 -12.23 0.37
CA ALA A 107 -18.27 -11.73 1.32
C ALA A 107 -17.64 -10.41 0.85
N LEU A 108 -17.35 -10.30 -0.45
CA LEU A 108 -16.83 -9.07 -1.07
C LEU A 108 -17.82 -7.91 -0.92
N GLU A 109 -19.10 -8.15 -1.23
CA GLU A 109 -20.15 -7.13 -1.12
C GLU A 109 -20.47 -6.78 0.34
N ALA A 110 -20.42 -7.75 1.26
CA ALA A 110 -20.56 -7.46 2.71
C ALA A 110 -19.47 -6.51 3.20
N LYS A 111 -18.22 -6.73 2.75
CA LYS A 111 -17.08 -5.88 3.10
C LYS A 111 -17.22 -4.47 2.48
N ASN A 112 -17.71 -4.37 1.24
CA ASN A 112 -18.02 -3.10 0.60
C ASN A 112 -19.09 -2.30 1.36
N ARG A 113 -20.20 -2.95 1.79
CA ARG A 113 -21.23 -2.30 2.61
C ARG A 113 -20.64 -1.79 3.93
N ARG A 114 -19.83 -2.58 4.60
CA ARG A 114 -19.16 -2.16 5.83
C ARG A 114 -18.28 -0.93 5.62
N ALA A 115 -17.47 -0.90 4.57
CA ALA A 115 -16.63 0.25 4.24
C ALA A 115 -17.45 1.51 3.90
N GLN A 116 -18.56 1.36 3.19
CA GLN A 116 -19.48 2.46 2.88
C GLN A 116 -19.98 3.16 4.14
N GLU A 117 -20.21 2.41 5.22
CA GLU A 117 -20.72 2.95 6.48
C GLU A 117 -19.63 3.67 7.29
N VAL A 118 -18.37 3.19 7.27
CA VAL A 118 -17.37 3.59 8.26
C VAL A 118 -16.07 4.16 7.69
N SER A 119 -15.73 3.89 6.43
CA SER A 119 -14.44 4.32 5.87
C SER A 119 -14.41 5.81 5.58
N VAL A 120 -13.39 6.51 6.08
CA VAL A 120 -13.12 7.91 5.75
C VAL A 120 -12.23 8.06 4.51
N ALA A 121 -11.54 7.01 4.09
CA ALA A 121 -10.78 6.92 2.84
C ALA A 121 -11.54 6.12 1.77
N ASN A 122 -11.25 6.34 0.49
CA ASN A 122 -11.78 5.54 -0.62
C ASN A 122 -11.24 4.11 -0.54
N TYR A 123 -12.03 3.14 -0.99
CA TYR A 123 -11.73 1.72 -0.75
C TYR A 123 -11.97 0.83 -1.96
N GLY A 124 -11.14 -0.20 -2.08
CA GLY A 124 -11.31 -1.35 -2.94
C GLY A 124 -10.92 -2.62 -2.19
N PHE A 125 -11.45 -3.76 -2.60
CA PHE A 125 -11.18 -5.04 -1.95
C PHE A 125 -10.81 -6.10 -2.97
N PHE A 126 -9.66 -6.77 -2.75
CA PHE A 126 -9.30 -7.94 -3.52
C PHE A 126 -10.19 -9.13 -3.17
N ILE A 127 -10.52 -9.93 -4.18
CA ILE A 127 -11.06 -11.27 -3.94
C ILE A 127 -9.93 -12.27 -3.82
N GLY A 128 -10.02 -13.19 -2.87
CA GLY A 128 -9.00 -14.22 -2.66
C GLY A 128 -9.22 -15.44 -3.54
N ALA A 129 -8.13 -15.97 -4.10
CA ALA A 129 -8.13 -17.27 -4.76
C ALA A 129 -8.01 -18.41 -3.74
N THR A 130 -8.70 -19.52 -4.02
CA THR A 130 -8.61 -20.80 -3.32
C THR A 130 -8.40 -21.93 -4.32
N ASN A 131 -8.21 -23.16 -3.83
CA ASN A 131 -8.05 -24.32 -4.73
C ASN A 131 -9.33 -24.68 -5.51
N ASP A 132 -10.48 -24.12 -5.18
CA ASP A 132 -11.79 -24.54 -5.66
C ASP A 132 -12.74 -23.41 -6.10
N ASN A 133 -12.32 -22.13 -6.06
CA ASN A 133 -13.21 -21.00 -6.34
C ASN A 133 -13.04 -20.33 -7.72
N LEU A 134 -12.40 -20.97 -8.69
CA LEU A 134 -12.17 -20.39 -10.02
C LEU A 134 -13.47 -19.84 -10.66
N LYS A 135 -14.59 -20.56 -10.56
CA LYS A 135 -15.89 -20.10 -11.09
C LYS A 135 -16.34 -18.78 -10.48
N THR A 136 -16.07 -18.59 -9.18
CA THR A 136 -16.35 -17.33 -8.50
C THR A 136 -15.46 -16.22 -9.05
N LEU A 137 -14.14 -16.50 -9.19
CA LEU A 137 -13.19 -15.53 -9.74
C LEU A 137 -13.58 -15.06 -11.16
N MET A 138 -14.11 -15.98 -11.98
CA MET A 138 -14.58 -15.67 -13.33
C MET A 138 -15.88 -14.82 -13.36
N ALA A 139 -16.65 -14.84 -12.28
CA ALA A 139 -17.94 -14.14 -12.17
C ALA A 139 -17.86 -12.77 -11.48
N VAL A 140 -16.69 -12.38 -10.96
CA VAL A 140 -16.48 -11.10 -10.25
C VAL A 140 -16.58 -9.93 -11.21
N ASP A 141 -17.24 -8.85 -10.77
CA ASP A 141 -17.22 -7.56 -11.46
C ASP A 141 -15.92 -6.81 -11.14
N TYR A 142 -14.94 -6.92 -12.04
CA TYR A 142 -13.66 -6.25 -11.92
C TYR A 142 -13.69 -4.74 -12.23
N SER A 143 -14.84 -4.17 -12.57
CA SER A 143 -15.00 -2.71 -12.60
C SER A 143 -15.06 -2.08 -11.20
N TYR A 144 -15.24 -2.91 -10.17
CA TYR A 144 -15.29 -2.53 -8.75
C TYR A 144 -14.38 -3.38 -7.85
N THR A 145 -13.54 -4.22 -8.45
CA THR A 145 -12.60 -5.10 -7.74
C THR A 145 -11.23 -4.98 -8.38
N PRO A 146 -10.16 -4.63 -7.63
CA PRO A 146 -8.84 -4.36 -8.21
C PRO A 146 -8.20 -5.58 -8.86
N GLY A 147 -8.54 -6.78 -8.42
CA GLY A 147 -7.99 -8.02 -8.94
C GLY A 147 -8.18 -9.19 -7.98
N VAL A 148 -7.45 -10.26 -8.28
CA VAL A 148 -7.41 -11.49 -7.48
C VAL A 148 -6.15 -11.51 -6.63
N LYS A 149 -6.28 -11.79 -5.33
CA LYS A 149 -5.15 -12.06 -4.43
C LYS A 149 -4.89 -13.57 -4.35
N LEU A 150 -3.66 -13.94 -4.63
CA LEU A 150 -3.19 -15.33 -4.58
C LEU A 150 -2.04 -15.48 -3.58
N PHE A 151 -2.13 -16.45 -2.68
CA PHE A 151 -1.06 -16.78 -1.73
C PHE A 151 -0.34 -18.05 -2.19
N LEU A 152 0.92 -17.93 -2.58
CA LEU A 152 1.82 -19.03 -2.97
C LEU A 152 2.67 -19.55 -1.80
N GLY A 153 2.59 -18.92 -0.63
CA GLY A 153 3.24 -19.27 0.63
C GLY A 153 2.30 -19.07 1.82
N ALA A 154 2.68 -19.56 2.99
CA ALA A 154 1.88 -19.46 4.21
C ALA A 154 1.58 -18.00 4.57
N SER A 155 0.31 -17.72 4.65
CA SER A 155 -0.28 -16.44 5.02
C SER A 155 -1.07 -16.58 6.33
N THR A 156 -1.48 -15.44 6.88
CA THR A 156 -2.49 -15.39 7.93
C THR A 156 -3.82 -15.88 7.34
N GLY A 157 -4.41 -16.91 7.95
CA GLY A 157 -5.61 -17.58 7.41
C GLY A 157 -5.27 -18.76 6.48
N ASN A 158 -6.27 -19.60 6.22
CA ASN A 158 -6.12 -20.81 5.38
C ASN A 158 -6.39 -20.50 3.90
N MET A 159 -5.56 -19.61 3.30
CA MET A 159 -5.73 -19.17 1.92
C MET A 159 -4.56 -19.58 1.01
N LEU A 160 -3.76 -20.55 1.43
CA LEU A 160 -2.68 -21.08 0.58
C LEU A 160 -3.28 -21.87 -0.59
N VAL A 161 -2.98 -21.43 -1.81
CA VAL A 161 -3.26 -22.24 -3.01
C VAL A 161 -2.02 -23.08 -3.30
N SER A 162 -2.15 -24.41 -3.12
CA SER A 162 -1.06 -25.37 -3.28
C SER A 162 -1.34 -26.42 -4.33
N ASP A 163 -2.60 -26.56 -4.75
CA ASP A 163 -3.00 -27.46 -5.82
C ASP A 163 -2.47 -26.92 -7.17
N ARG A 164 -1.80 -27.82 -7.91
CA ARG A 164 -1.11 -27.44 -9.14
C ARG A 164 -2.08 -27.13 -10.29
N ASP A 165 -3.19 -27.85 -10.37
CA ASP A 165 -4.17 -27.67 -11.41
C ASP A 165 -4.95 -26.37 -11.15
N ALA A 166 -5.32 -26.10 -9.88
CA ALA A 166 -5.94 -24.84 -9.50
C ALA A 166 -5.03 -23.63 -9.80
N LEU A 167 -3.74 -23.72 -9.52
CA LEU A 167 -2.77 -22.68 -9.88
C LEU A 167 -2.70 -22.48 -11.40
N HIS A 168 -2.62 -23.58 -12.16
CA HIS A 168 -2.63 -23.53 -13.62
C HIS A 168 -3.87 -22.80 -14.15
N ASP A 169 -5.04 -23.15 -13.67
CA ASP A 169 -6.31 -22.59 -14.11
C ASP A 169 -6.43 -21.09 -13.73
N ILE A 170 -5.99 -20.71 -12.53
CA ILE A 170 -5.98 -19.30 -12.09
C ILE A 170 -5.09 -18.47 -13.03
N PHE A 171 -3.87 -18.92 -13.31
CA PHE A 171 -2.97 -18.18 -14.22
C PHE A 171 -3.47 -18.19 -15.66
N ALA A 172 -4.12 -19.26 -16.10
CA ALA A 172 -4.62 -19.40 -17.46
C ALA A 172 -5.93 -18.64 -17.72
N GLU A 173 -6.88 -18.61 -16.78
CA GLU A 173 -8.26 -18.23 -17.06
C GLU A 173 -8.71 -16.92 -16.41
N VAL A 174 -8.15 -16.52 -15.23
CA VAL A 174 -8.59 -15.30 -14.54
C VAL A 174 -8.45 -14.06 -15.44
N PRO A 175 -9.55 -13.32 -15.73
CA PRO A 175 -9.53 -12.22 -16.70
C PRO A 175 -9.04 -10.89 -16.12
N ALA A 176 -8.44 -10.89 -14.92
CA ALA A 176 -8.03 -9.71 -14.16
C ALA A 176 -6.57 -9.81 -13.71
N LEU A 177 -6.06 -8.73 -13.10
CA LEU A 177 -4.76 -8.73 -12.45
C LEU A 177 -4.73 -9.74 -11.30
N VAL A 178 -3.67 -10.57 -11.25
CA VAL A 178 -3.38 -11.51 -10.16
C VAL A 178 -2.24 -10.94 -9.32
N ALA A 179 -2.56 -10.53 -8.10
CA ALA A 179 -1.59 -10.04 -7.12
C ALA A 179 -1.15 -11.19 -6.20
N ILE A 180 0.16 -11.43 -6.10
CA ILE A 180 0.69 -12.59 -5.39
C ILE A 180 1.52 -12.24 -4.17
N HIS A 181 1.30 -12.98 -3.06
CA HIS A 181 2.31 -13.19 -2.03
C HIS A 181 3.16 -14.40 -2.43
N SER A 182 4.47 -14.19 -2.57
CA SER A 182 5.35 -15.16 -3.23
C SER A 182 6.52 -15.61 -2.35
N GLU A 183 6.32 -16.69 -1.62
CA GLU A 183 7.35 -17.38 -0.82
C GLU A 183 7.19 -18.90 -0.97
N ASP A 184 8.31 -19.65 -1.13
CA ASP A 184 8.29 -21.10 -1.28
C ASP A 184 8.12 -21.77 0.09
N GLU A 185 6.92 -22.28 0.37
CA GLU A 185 6.55 -22.90 1.65
C GLU A 185 7.40 -24.12 1.99
N GLN A 186 7.84 -24.91 1.00
CA GLN A 186 8.67 -26.09 1.24
C GLN A 186 10.06 -25.68 1.73
N LEU A 187 10.64 -24.63 1.14
CA LEU A 187 11.91 -24.08 1.59
C LEU A 187 11.80 -23.43 2.97
N ILE A 188 10.72 -22.67 3.25
CA ILE A 188 10.46 -22.12 4.58
C ILE A 188 10.47 -23.23 5.63
N ARG A 189 9.72 -24.32 5.39
CA ARG A 189 9.64 -25.47 6.30
C ARG A 189 11.01 -26.11 6.52
N ARG A 190 11.73 -26.40 5.43
CA ARG A 190 13.09 -26.98 5.48
C ARG A 190 14.05 -26.09 6.27
N ASN A 191 14.07 -24.78 6.00
CA ASN A 191 14.94 -23.84 6.70
C ASN A 191 14.59 -23.78 8.19
N ARG A 192 13.28 -23.69 8.52
CA ARG A 192 12.79 -23.71 9.89
C ARG A 192 13.26 -24.97 10.65
N GLU A 193 13.08 -26.15 10.06
CA GLU A 193 13.50 -27.42 10.65
C GLU A 193 15.03 -27.46 10.87
N PHE A 194 15.81 -26.97 9.90
CA PHE A 194 17.26 -26.89 10.00
C PHE A 194 17.69 -26.01 11.20
N TYR A 195 17.13 -24.81 11.32
CA TYR A 195 17.52 -23.90 12.41
C TYR A 195 17.03 -24.40 13.77
N ILE A 196 15.85 -25.00 13.86
CA ILE A 196 15.35 -25.63 15.09
C ILE A 196 16.26 -26.79 15.52
N LYS A 197 16.66 -27.65 14.59
CA LYS A 197 17.57 -28.76 14.88
C LYS A 197 18.93 -28.29 15.39
N LYS A 198 19.42 -27.16 14.83
CA LYS A 198 20.76 -26.64 15.15
C LYS A 198 20.80 -25.78 16.42
N TYR A 199 19.75 -25.02 16.71
CA TYR A 199 19.75 -23.98 17.75
C TYR A 199 18.61 -24.13 18.76
N GLY A 200 17.74 -25.13 18.62
CA GLY A 200 16.55 -25.30 19.47
C GLY A 200 15.36 -24.47 19.03
N ASN A 201 14.26 -24.58 19.80
CA ASN A 201 13.00 -23.92 19.48
C ASN A 201 12.95 -22.44 19.88
N ASP A 202 13.89 -21.95 20.66
CA ASP A 202 13.91 -20.56 21.11
C ASP A 202 14.78 -19.68 20.20
N LEU A 203 14.36 -19.58 18.95
CA LEU A 203 15.08 -18.81 17.92
C LEU A 203 14.79 -17.30 18.06
N PRO A 204 15.80 -16.45 18.29
CA PRO A 204 15.63 -15.00 18.19
C PRO A 204 15.16 -14.54 16.82
N VAL A 205 14.52 -13.36 16.75
CA VAL A 205 13.94 -12.80 15.51
C VAL A 205 14.95 -12.67 14.36
N LYS A 206 16.23 -12.52 14.62
CA LYS A 206 17.31 -12.49 13.61
C LYS A 206 17.36 -13.74 12.72
N PHE A 207 16.75 -14.85 13.12
CA PHE A 207 16.60 -16.04 12.28
C PHE A 207 15.46 -15.93 11.27
N HIS A 208 14.58 -14.93 11.41
CA HIS A 208 13.45 -14.76 10.50
C HIS A 208 13.88 -14.59 9.04
N PRO A 209 14.82 -13.68 8.67
CA PRO A 209 15.32 -13.55 7.30
C PRO A 209 16.12 -14.76 6.82
N LEU A 210 16.64 -15.60 7.72
CA LEU A 210 17.32 -16.85 7.35
C LEU A 210 16.33 -17.97 7.03
N ILE A 211 15.22 -18.04 7.76
CA ILE A 211 14.12 -18.97 7.50
C ILE A 211 13.38 -18.57 6.22
N ARG A 212 13.01 -17.29 6.09
CA ARG A 212 12.38 -16.68 4.90
C ARG A 212 13.46 -15.99 4.06
N SER A 213 14.35 -16.82 3.53
CA SER A 213 15.58 -16.37 2.86
C SER A 213 15.31 -15.80 1.45
N THR A 214 16.33 -15.19 0.87
CA THR A 214 16.33 -14.72 -0.52
C THR A 214 15.91 -15.83 -1.50
N GLU A 215 16.39 -17.04 -1.29
CA GLU A 215 16.05 -18.20 -2.13
C GLU A 215 14.56 -18.57 -2.04
N VAL A 216 13.95 -18.41 -0.84
CA VAL A 216 12.51 -18.65 -0.62
C VAL A 216 11.66 -17.72 -1.49
N CYS A 217 12.00 -16.44 -1.52
CA CYS A 217 11.30 -15.43 -2.33
C CYS A 217 11.57 -15.67 -3.82
N TYR A 218 12.83 -15.72 -4.21
CA TYR A 218 13.23 -15.84 -5.62
C TYR A 218 12.62 -17.06 -6.32
N LYS A 219 12.71 -18.24 -5.70
CA LYS A 219 12.19 -19.47 -6.30
C LYS A 219 10.69 -19.44 -6.55
N SER A 220 9.93 -18.89 -5.61
CA SER A 220 8.48 -18.76 -5.76
C SER A 220 8.13 -17.73 -6.82
N THR A 221 8.78 -16.56 -6.77
CA THR A 221 8.55 -15.45 -7.72
C THR A 221 8.94 -15.85 -9.15
N ALA A 222 10.09 -16.51 -9.34
CA ALA A 222 10.55 -16.99 -10.65
C ALA A 222 9.53 -17.94 -11.30
N ARG A 223 8.98 -18.88 -10.52
CA ARG A 223 7.95 -19.80 -11.00
C ARG A 223 6.65 -19.07 -11.38
N ALA A 224 6.23 -18.09 -10.59
CA ALA A 224 5.04 -17.30 -10.89
C ALA A 224 5.22 -16.44 -12.15
N VAL A 225 6.41 -15.85 -12.35
CA VAL A 225 6.78 -15.12 -13.56
C VAL A 225 6.75 -16.03 -14.79
N GLU A 226 7.36 -17.22 -14.71
CA GLU A 226 7.33 -18.23 -15.78
C GLU A 226 5.88 -18.58 -16.18
N TRP A 227 4.99 -18.80 -15.22
CA TRP A 227 3.59 -19.07 -15.51
C TRP A 227 2.87 -17.87 -16.11
N ALA A 228 3.12 -16.66 -15.58
CA ALA A 228 2.52 -15.45 -16.12
C ALA A 228 2.95 -15.19 -17.58
N GLU A 229 4.22 -15.43 -17.91
CA GLU A 229 4.71 -15.35 -19.28
C GLU A 229 4.05 -16.40 -20.19
N LYS A 230 3.96 -17.65 -19.70
CA LYS A 230 3.35 -18.77 -20.45
C LYS A 230 1.88 -18.52 -20.79
N TYR A 231 1.11 -18.01 -19.84
CA TYR A 231 -0.34 -17.85 -20.00
C TYR A 231 -0.75 -16.42 -20.37
N GLY A 232 0.19 -15.47 -20.37
CA GLY A 232 -0.08 -14.06 -20.64
C GLY A 232 -0.82 -13.35 -19.52
N THR A 233 -0.77 -13.87 -18.29
CA THR A 233 -1.42 -13.34 -17.10
C THR A 233 -0.90 -11.95 -16.75
N ARG A 234 -1.76 -11.02 -16.36
CA ARG A 234 -1.35 -9.78 -15.71
C ARG A 234 -0.98 -10.09 -14.25
N LEU A 235 0.31 -10.14 -13.99
CA LEU A 235 0.86 -10.49 -12.68
C LEU A 235 1.36 -9.24 -11.95
N HIS A 236 1.01 -9.12 -10.68
CA HIS A 236 1.59 -8.15 -9.76
C HIS A 236 2.24 -8.86 -8.57
N VAL A 237 3.56 -8.72 -8.44
CA VAL A 237 4.31 -9.33 -7.34
C VAL A 237 4.38 -8.34 -6.20
N LEU A 238 3.69 -8.65 -5.10
CA LEU A 238 3.59 -7.80 -3.92
C LEU A 238 4.90 -7.86 -3.09
N HIS A 239 5.19 -6.77 -2.36
CA HIS A 239 6.22 -6.68 -1.31
C HIS A 239 7.55 -7.36 -1.68
N VAL A 240 8.11 -7.13 -2.87
CA VAL A 240 9.45 -7.62 -3.25
C VAL A 240 10.47 -7.18 -2.20
N SER A 241 11.28 -8.11 -1.73
CA SER A 241 12.14 -7.90 -0.57
C SER A 241 13.61 -8.25 -0.78
N THR A 242 14.00 -8.69 -1.98
CA THR A 242 15.38 -9.16 -2.26
C THR A 242 15.96 -8.54 -3.54
N ALA A 243 17.28 -8.34 -3.54
CA ALA A 243 18.02 -7.91 -4.72
C ALA A 243 17.86 -8.89 -5.89
N ARG A 244 17.87 -10.19 -5.60
CA ARG A 244 17.81 -11.24 -6.60
C ARG A 244 16.48 -11.28 -7.35
N GLU A 245 15.37 -10.97 -6.69
CA GLU A 245 14.06 -10.92 -7.35
C GLU A 245 14.00 -9.86 -8.46
N LEU A 246 14.80 -8.77 -8.38
CA LEU A 246 14.82 -7.72 -9.40
C LEU A 246 15.24 -8.23 -10.78
N GLU A 247 15.99 -9.34 -10.86
CA GLU A 247 16.38 -9.99 -12.10
C GLU A 247 15.18 -10.52 -12.90
N LEU A 248 14.04 -10.70 -12.24
CA LEU A 248 12.81 -11.25 -12.83
C LEU A 248 11.92 -10.16 -13.47
N PHE A 249 12.23 -8.89 -13.27
CA PHE A 249 11.37 -7.79 -13.68
C PHE A 249 12.04 -6.92 -14.75
N GLY A 250 11.24 -6.45 -15.69
CA GLY A 250 11.69 -5.47 -16.69
C GLY A 250 11.49 -4.02 -16.22
N ASN A 251 12.25 -3.07 -16.79
CA ASN A 251 12.14 -1.64 -16.51
C ASN A 251 11.42 -0.84 -17.62
N ARG A 252 10.57 -1.51 -18.38
CA ARG A 252 9.72 -0.85 -19.39
C ARG A 252 8.73 0.12 -18.73
N PRO A 253 8.16 1.10 -19.44
CA PRO A 253 7.06 1.92 -18.94
C PRO A 253 5.93 1.05 -18.38
N LEU A 254 5.35 1.44 -17.24
CA LEU A 254 4.38 0.66 -16.48
C LEU A 254 3.24 0.08 -17.34
N LEU A 255 2.61 0.90 -18.16
CA LEU A 255 1.50 0.49 -19.03
C LEU A 255 1.88 -0.49 -20.16
N LYS A 256 3.19 -0.76 -20.34
CA LYS A 256 3.70 -1.76 -21.28
C LYS A 256 4.13 -3.07 -20.60
N LYS A 257 4.00 -3.14 -19.27
CA LYS A 257 4.31 -4.34 -18.50
C LYS A 257 3.07 -5.20 -18.31
N LYS A 258 3.21 -6.51 -18.46
CA LYS A 258 2.24 -7.51 -17.98
C LYS A 258 2.60 -8.03 -16.60
N ILE A 259 3.88 -8.01 -16.26
CA ILE A 259 4.43 -8.41 -14.97
C ILE A 259 4.97 -7.15 -14.30
N THR A 260 4.41 -6.81 -13.15
CA THR A 260 4.72 -5.63 -12.34
C THR A 260 5.11 -6.05 -10.94
N ALA A 261 5.81 -5.18 -10.23
CA ALA A 261 6.32 -5.48 -8.89
C ALA A 261 6.18 -4.28 -7.96
N GLU A 262 5.87 -4.56 -6.72
CA GLU A 262 5.72 -3.60 -5.64
C GLU A 262 6.85 -3.75 -4.63
N VAL A 263 7.19 -2.67 -3.95
CA VAL A 263 8.04 -2.70 -2.75
C VAL A 263 7.34 -1.97 -1.61
N CYS A 264 7.44 -2.52 -0.40
CA CYS A 264 6.85 -1.84 0.75
C CYS A 264 7.85 -0.92 1.45
N VAL A 265 7.33 0.15 2.08
CA VAL A 265 8.13 1.18 2.75
C VAL A 265 9.09 0.61 3.79
N HIS A 266 8.70 -0.45 4.51
CA HIS A 266 9.57 -1.08 5.51
C HIS A 266 10.76 -1.82 4.90
N HIS A 267 10.66 -2.36 3.67
CA HIS A 267 11.79 -2.94 2.94
C HIS A 267 12.73 -1.87 2.34
N LEU A 268 12.23 -0.64 2.16
CA LEU A 268 13.06 0.51 1.75
C LEU A 268 13.75 1.20 2.93
N TRP A 269 13.27 0.97 4.16
CA TRP A 269 13.75 1.66 5.35
C TRP A 269 14.63 0.77 6.23
N PHE A 270 14.11 -0.36 6.71
CA PHE A 270 14.80 -1.24 7.64
C PHE A 270 15.74 -2.23 6.96
N THR A 271 16.69 -2.75 7.75
CA THR A 271 17.57 -3.88 7.41
C THR A 271 17.57 -4.90 8.54
N ASP A 272 18.18 -6.05 8.33
CA ASP A 272 18.36 -7.06 9.36
C ASP A 272 19.27 -6.58 10.54
N ASP A 273 20.06 -5.53 10.35
CA ASP A 273 20.80 -4.83 11.40
C ASP A 273 19.88 -4.13 12.41
N ASP A 274 18.62 -3.87 12.08
CA ASP A 274 17.62 -3.27 12.97
C ASP A 274 16.98 -4.28 13.94
N TYR A 275 17.05 -5.61 13.67
CA TYR A 275 16.47 -6.60 14.56
C TYR A 275 16.98 -6.56 16.02
N PRO A 276 18.26 -6.29 16.31
CA PRO A 276 18.71 -6.15 17.70
C PRO A 276 18.00 -5.05 18.49
N ARG A 277 17.60 -3.97 17.81
CA ARG A 277 16.96 -2.80 18.42
C ARG A 277 15.44 -2.90 18.43
N LEU A 278 14.84 -3.31 17.33
CA LEU A 278 13.39 -3.29 17.11
C LEU A 278 12.73 -4.66 17.31
N GLY A 279 13.49 -5.72 17.32
CA GLY A 279 12.98 -7.06 17.58
C GLY A 279 11.87 -7.48 16.62
N ASN A 280 10.81 -8.04 17.18
CA ASN A 280 9.66 -8.50 16.42
C ASN A 280 8.80 -7.35 15.86
N LEU A 281 9.01 -6.10 16.27
CA LEU A 281 8.26 -4.96 15.71
C LEU A 281 8.50 -4.81 14.21
N ILE A 282 9.66 -5.24 13.71
CA ILE A 282 9.98 -5.25 12.28
C ILE A 282 9.93 -6.64 11.62
N LYS A 283 9.20 -7.58 12.22
CA LYS A 283 8.98 -8.91 11.67
C LYS A 283 7.81 -8.88 10.69
N TRP A 284 8.07 -9.01 9.39
CA TRP A 284 7.10 -9.13 8.28
C TRP A 284 7.31 -10.41 7.47
N ASN A 285 6.37 -10.73 6.60
CA ASN A 285 6.46 -11.77 5.58
C ASN A 285 6.18 -11.14 4.20
N PRO A 286 7.19 -11.01 3.31
CA PRO A 286 8.59 -11.47 3.45
C PRO A 286 9.36 -10.73 4.54
N ALA A 287 10.41 -11.37 5.06
CA ALA A 287 11.26 -10.79 6.09
C ALA A 287 11.99 -9.52 5.60
N VAL A 288 12.21 -8.56 6.50
CA VAL A 288 13.23 -7.51 6.31
C VAL A 288 14.59 -8.18 6.15
N LYS A 289 15.36 -7.80 5.15
CA LYS A 289 16.61 -8.46 4.74
C LYS A 289 17.83 -7.55 4.88
N SER A 290 18.90 -7.90 4.19
CA SER A 290 20.21 -7.25 4.32
C SER A 290 20.21 -5.79 3.84
N TRP A 291 21.26 -5.07 4.22
CA TRP A 291 21.57 -3.74 3.70
C TRP A 291 21.72 -3.74 2.17
N ASP A 292 22.33 -4.79 1.61
CA ASP A 292 22.51 -4.94 0.16
C ASP A 292 21.14 -5.11 -0.54
N ASP A 293 20.25 -5.94 0.02
CA ASP A 293 18.88 -6.10 -0.50
C ASP A 293 18.13 -4.76 -0.49
N ARG A 294 18.12 -4.04 0.64
CA ARG A 294 17.47 -2.73 0.73
C ARG A 294 18.00 -1.75 -0.31
N ASN A 295 19.32 -1.66 -0.49
CA ASN A 295 19.91 -0.74 -1.46
C ASN A 295 19.61 -1.16 -2.90
N ALA A 296 19.58 -2.44 -3.19
CA ALA A 296 19.15 -2.95 -4.48
C ALA A 296 17.69 -2.59 -4.77
N LEU A 297 16.79 -2.74 -3.79
CA LEU A 297 15.38 -2.34 -3.93
C LEU A 297 15.24 -0.82 -4.17
N ARG A 298 16.00 0.01 -3.45
CA ARG A 298 16.05 1.46 -3.68
C ARG A 298 16.51 1.80 -5.10
N ASN A 299 17.52 1.10 -5.61
CA ASN A 299 17.99 1.23 -6.99
C ASN A 299 16.95 0.72 -7.99
N GLY A 300 16.34 -0.43 -7.73
CA GLY A 300 15.29 -1.02 -8.56
C GLY A 300 14.07 -0.09 -8.71
N LEU A 301 13.68 0.61 -7.64
CA LEU A 301 12.61 1.59 -7.68
C LEU A 301 12.97 2.80 -8.55
N ARG A 302 14.20 3.33 -8.40
CA ARG A 302 14.70 4.45 -9.23
C ARG A 302 14.79 4.09 -10.72
N GLN A 303 15.17 2.87 -11.02
CA GLN A 303 15.38 2.38 -12.39
C GLN A 303 14.11 1.84 -13.05
N GLY A 304 12.98 1.77 -12.31
CA GLY A 304 11.70 1.32 -12.86
C GLY A 304 11.51 -0.20 -12.92
N TYR A 305 12.36 -0.98 -12.26
CA TYR A 305 12.13 -2.43 -12.07
C TYR A 305 10.98 -2.67 -11.08
N LEU A 306 10.89 -1.82 -10.04
CA LEU A 306 9.77 -1.77 -9.11
C LEU A 306 8.82 -0.64 -9.49
N ASP A 307 7.54 -0.92 -9.51
CA ASP A 307 6.52 -0.08 -10.12
C ASP A 307 5.78 0.78 -9.10
N ILE A 308 5.49 0.24 -7.92
CA ILE A 308 4.65 0.84 -6.89
C ILE A 308 5.37 0.79 -5.53
N VAL A 309 5.05 1.74 -4.66
CA VAL A 309 5.38 1.71 -3.24
C VAL A 309 4.08 1.59 -2.45
N ALA A 310 3.98 0.51 -1.68
CA ALA A 310 2.85 0.21 -0.80
C ALA A 310 3.30 0.05 0.67
N THR A 311 2.39 -0.37 1.55
CA THR A 311 2.73 -0.54 2.97
C THR A 311 2.80 -1.98 3.44
N ASP A 312 2.00 -2.88 2.93
CA ASP A 312 1.67 -4.14 3.61
C ASP A 312 1.27 -3.86 5.09
N HIS A 313 0.44 -2.81 5.27
CA HIS A 313 -0.08 -2.45 6.58
C HIS A 313 -0.87 -3.62 7.16
N ALA A 314 -0.25 -4.33 8.09
CA ALA A 314 -0.75 -5.58 8.63
C ALA A 314 -0.69 -5.57 10.18
N PRO A 315 -1.55 -4.79 10.84
CA PRO A 315 -1.49 -4.56 12.27
C PRO A 315 -1.74 -5.84 13.09
N HIS A 316 -1.00 -5.94 14.19
CA HIS A 316 -1.11 -6.93 15.23
C HIS A 316 -0.99 -6.26 16.60
N LEU A 317 -1.63 -6.81 17.65
CA LEU A 317 -1.45 -6.31 19.00
C LEU A 317 0.01 -6.49 19.45
N LEU A 318 0.51 -5.60 20.32
CA LEU A 318 1.85 -5.75 20.90
C LEU A 318 2.03 -7.10 21.62
N SER A 319 0.98 -7.64 22.21
CA SER A 319 0.98 -8.98 22.82
C SER A 319 1.21 -10.09 21.80
N GLU A 320 0.73 -9.94 20.55
CA GLU A 320 0.97 -10.88 19.46
C GLU A 320 2.39 -10.77 18.88
N LYS A 321 3.07 -9.64 19.11
CA LYS A 321 4.47 -9.41 18.72
C LYS A 321 5.48 -9.97 19.74
N GLN A 322 5.01 -10.52 20.85
CA GLN A 322 5.88 -11.11 21.88
C GLN A 322 6.34 -12.53 21.53
N GLY A 323 7.44 -12.95 22.16
CA GLY A 323 8.00 -14.28 21.98
C GLY A 323 9.14 -14.33 20.96
N ASN A 324 9.50 -15.54 20.58
CA ASN A 324 10.60 -15.79 19.64
C ASN A 324 10.17 -15.71 18.17
N CYS A 325 11.13 -15.88 17.27
CA CYS A 325 10.93 -15.88 15.81
C CYS A 325 9.79 -16.79 15.33
N LEU A 326 9.54 -17.91 16.00
CA LEU A 326 8.55 -18.91 15.58
C LEU A 326 7.12 -18.57 16.05
N LYS A 327 6.99 -17.79 17.13
CA LYS A 327 5.71 -17.50 17.79
C LYS A 327 5.17 -16.10 17.48
N ALA A 328 6.05 -15.08 17.44
CA ALA A 328 5.64 -13.71 17.21
C ALA A 328 4.96 -13.54 15.84
N ALA A 329 3.85 -12.80 15.81
CA ALA A 329 3.13 -12.49 14.57
C ALA A 329 3.98 -11.68 13.59
N SER A 330 3.81 -11.93 12.28
CA SER A 330 4.44 -11.16 11.20
C SER A 330 3.47 -10.13 10.66
N GLY A 331 3.90 -8.89 10.56
CA GLY A 331 3.12 -7.71 10.16
C GLY A 331 3.18 -6.60 11.21
N GLY A 332 2.88 -5.40 10.81
CA GLY A 332 2.84 -4.22 11.66
C GLY A 332 2.15 -3.02 10.99
N PRO A 333 1.85 -1.96 11.75
CA PRO A 333 1.16 -0.78 11.24
C PRO A 333 2.13 0.16 10.50
N LEU A 334 1.78 0.56 9.28
CA LEU A 334 2.61 1.41 8.43
C LEU A 334 1.84 2.52 7.72
N VAL A 335 0.52 2.35 7.47
CA VAL A 335 -0.27 3.24 6.60
C VAL A 335 -0.20 4.71 6.99
N GLN A 336 -0.18 5.00 8.30
CA GLN A 336 -0.13 6.38 8.82
C GLN A 336 1.22 7.07 8.56
N HIS A 337 2.31 6.32 8.40
CA HIS A 337 3.65 6.90 8.33
C HIS A 337 4.33 6.68 6.96
N SER A 338 3.67 6.00 6.03
CA SER A 338 4.27 5.60 4.75
C SER A 338 4.77 6.80 3.92
N LEU A 339 3.94 7.83 3.77
CA LEU A 339 4.32 9.05 3.05
C LEU A 339 5.48 9.78 3.75
N LEU A 340 5.44 9.88 5.08
CA LEU A 340 6.50 10.53 5.85
C LEU A 340 7.84 9.80 5.70
N VAL A 341 7.85 8.46 5.69
CA VAL A 341 9.04 7.65 5.40
C VAL A 341 9.60 7.98 4.03
N MET A 342 8.76 8.04 3.00
CA MET A 342 9.23 8.31 1.64
C MET A 342 9.71 9.76 1.47
N LEU A 343 9.07 10.73 2.12
CA LEU A 343 9.54 12.12 2.14
C LEU A 343 10.85 12.29 2.93
N GLU A 344 11.06 11.51 3.98
CA GLU A 344 12.34 11.47 4.68
C GLU A 344 13.45 10.93 3.76
N LEU A 345 13.17 9.89 2.97
CA LEU A 345 14.11 9.39 1.97
C LEU A 345 14.36 10.38 0.82
N VAL A 346 13.42 11.29 0.53
CA VAL A 346 13.67 12.45 -0.37
C VAL A 346 14.64 13.42 0.28
N ARG A 347 14.43 13.77 1.54
CA ARG A 347 15.33 14.66 2.30
C ARG A 347 16.75 14.08 2.38
N GLU A 348 16.88 12.78 2.59
CA GLU A 348 18.15 12.04 2.57
C GLU A 348 18.76 11.90 1.16
N LYS A 349 18.11 12.43 0.12
CA LYS A 349 18.52 12.33 -1.30
C LYS A 349 18.58 10.89 -1.83
N VAL A 350 17.87 9.97 -1.19
CA VAL A 350 17.69 8.61 -1.70
C VAL A 350 16.76 8.62 -2.90
N PHE A 351 15.67 9.38 -2.83
CA PHE A 351 14.70 9.54 -3.92
C PHE A 351 14.47 11.01 -4.28
N THR A 352 13.83 11.25 -5.44
CA THR A 352 13.28 12.57 -5.79
C THR A 352 11.82 12.65 -5.36
N LEU A 353 11.31 13.85 -5.13
CA LEU A 353 9.90 14.08 -4.81
C LEU A 353 9.00 13.56 -5.93
N ASP A 354 9.37 13.81 -7.18
CA ASP A 354 8.65 13.31 -8.36
C ASP A 354 8.52 11.78 -8.36
N LEU A 355 9.60 11.06 -8.04
CA LEU A 355 9.55 9.60 -7.92
C LEU A 355 8.56 9.15 -6.84
N VAL A 356 8.52 9.83 -5.70
CA VAL A 356 7.57 9.50 -4.61
C VAL A 356 6.14 9.70 -5.07
N VAL A 357 5.81 10.85 -5.68
CA VAL A 357 4.48 11.12 -6.24
C VAL A 357 4.11 10.09 -7.31
N GLN A 358 5.06 9.77 -8.21
CA GLN A 358 4.85 8.76 -9.24
C GLN A 358 4.53 7.39 -8.64
N LYS A 359 5.31 6.93 -7.66
CA LYS A 359 5.24 5.56 -7.15
C LYS A 359 4.14 5.32 -6.12
N MET A 360 3.68 6.37 -5.44
CA MET A 360 2.63 6.28 -4.43
C MET A 360 1.26 6.79 -4.90
N CYS A 361 1.20 7.60 -5.98
CA CYS A 361 -0.05 8.19 -6.45
C CYS A 361 -0.37 7.79 -7.89
N HIS A 362 0.51 8.11 -8.84
CA HIS A 362 0.24 7.90 -10.27
C HIS A 362 0.30 6.43 -10.66
N ALA A 363 1.37 5.74 -10.29
CA ALA A 363 1.60 4.35 -10.70
C ALA A 363 0.53 3.37 -10.18
N PRO A 364 0.10 3.41 -8.91
CA PRO A 364 -1.02 2.56 -8.47
C PRO A 364 -2.34 2.91 -9.18
N ALA A 365 -2.61 4.19 -9.46
CA ALA A 365 -3.79 4.58 -10.24
C ALA A 365 -3.75 3.99 -11.66
N ASP A 366 -2.61 4.07 -12.32
CA ASP A 366 -2.41 3.57 -13.69
C ASP A 366 -2.42 2.04 -13.76
N LEU A 367 -1.73 1.37 -12.82
CA LEU A 367 -1.65 -0.10 -12.80
C LEU A 367 -3.01 -0.74 -12.64
N PHE A 368 -3.79 -0.25 -11.67
CA PHE A 368 -5.11 -0.80 -11.39
C PHE A 368 -6.23 -0.18 -12.23
N GLY A 369 -5.91 0.90 -12.98
CA GLY A 369 -6.92 1.63 -13.76
C GLY A 369 -7.93 2.35 -12.87
N VAL A 370 -7.48 2.94 -11.76
CA VAL A 370 -8.38 3.67 -10.83
C VAL A 370 -8.94 4.91 -11.49
N VAL A 371 -10.26 4.98 -11.62
CA VAL A 371 -10.94 5.99 -12.43
C VAL A 371 -10.86 7.37 -11.76
N ARG A 372 -10.25 8.34 -12.45
CA ARG A 372 -10.16 9.77 -12.09
C ARG A 372 -9.55 10.05 -10.71
N ARG A 373 -8.53 9.28 -10.30
CA ARG A 373 -7.79 9.46 -9.05
C ARG A 373 -6.28 9.35 -9.29
N GLY A 374 -5.49 9.67 -8.30
CA GLY A 374 -4.02 9.59 -8.35
C GLY A 374 -3.32 10.73 -9.08
N TYR A 375 -4.08 11.73 -9.56
CA TYR A 375 -3.57 12.91 -10.29
C TYR A 375 -4.32 14.17 -9.88
N LEU A 376 -3.64 15.33 -9.91
CA LEU A 376 -4.25 16.64 -9.79
C LEU A 376 -4.59 17.16 -11.19
N ARG A 377 -5.80 16.85 -11.67
CA ARG A 377 -6.28 17.25 -13.01
C ARG A 377 -7.74 17.73 -12.94
N PRO A 378 -8.13 18.72 -13.72
CA PRO A 378 -9.55 19.09 -13.86
C PRO A 378 -10.39 17.85 -14.22
N GLY A 379 -11.53 17.68 -13.56
CA GLY A 379 -12.44 16.54 -13.71
C GLY A 379 -12.08 15.30 -12.89
N TYR A 380 -10.95 15.28 -12.19
CA TYR A 380 -10.58 14.23 -11.25
C TYR A 380 -11.17 14.49 -9.86
N TYR A 381 -11.37 13.45 -9.08
CA TYR A 381 -11.75 13.62 -7.67
C TYR A 381 -10.66 14.37 -6.91
N ALA A 382 -11.07 15.28 -6.06
CA ALA A 382 -10.18 16.08 -5.24
C ALA A 382 -9.69 15.25 -4.02
N ASP A 383 -8.84 14.27 -4.31
CA ASP A 383 -8.07 13.50 -3.34
C ASP A 383 -6.69 14.16 -3.26
N ILE A 384 -6.45 14.94 -2.20
CA ILE A 384 -5.33 15.86 -2.10
C ILE A 384 -4.66 15.73 -0.73
N VAL A 385 -3.34 15.80 -0.71
CA VAL A 385 -2.56 15.89 0.53
C VAL A 385 -1.79 17.20 0.57
N VAL A 386 -1.85 17.87 1.70
CA VAL A 386 -1.05 19.06 2.04
C VAL A 386 -0.01 18.66 3.09
N VAL A 387 1.25 18.89 2.80
CA VAL A 387 2.37 18.53 3.65
C VAL A 387 3.18 19.78 4.01
N ASP A 388 3.37 19.99 5.30
CA ASP A 388 4.33 20.98 5.80
C ASP A 388 5.74 20.40 5.70
N ARG A 389 6.55 21.03 4.85
CA ARG A 389 7.98 20.72 4.77
C ARG A 389 8.73 21.40 5.91
N GLU A 390 9.77 20.73 6.41
CA GLU A 390 10.60 21.21 7.53
C GLU A 390 9.80 21.51 8.83
N MET A 391 8.63 20.85 8.97
CA MET A 391 7.84 20.83 10.20
C MET A 391 7.99 19.47 10.87
N PRO A 392 8.80 19.33 11.93
CA PRO A 392 9.08 18.04 12.53
C PRO A 392 7.85 17.36 13.13
N PHE A 393 7.71 16.07 12.87
CA PHE A 393 6.68 15.19 13.44
C PHE A 393 7.34 14.01 14.18
N THR A 394 7.26 14.01 15.49
CA THR A 394 7.75 12.89 16.31
C THR A 394 6.63 11.88 16.52
N VAL A 395 6.85 10.62 16.13
CA VAL A 395 5.90 9.52 16.36
C VAL A 395 5.86 9.17 17.84
N ARG A 396 4.68 9.30 18.46
CA ARG A 396 4.43 9.03 19.89
C ARG A 396 3.13 8.27 20.04
N ALA A 397 2.97 7.59 21.17
CA ALA A 397 1.76 6.80 21.45
C ALA A 397 0.46 7.60 21.30
N GLU A 398 0.46 8.89 21.70
CA GLU A 398 -0.71 9.77 21.63
C GLU A 398 -1.10 10.21 20.21
N ASN A 399 -0.21 10.09 19.22
CA ASN A 399 -0.51 10.45 17.82
C ASN A 399 -0.59 9.26 16.88
N ILE A 400 -0.52 8.04 17.39
CA ILE A 400 -0.72 6.80 16.63
C ILE A 400 -2.22 6.47 16.61
N LEU A 401 -2.83 6.52 15.43
CA LEU A 401 -4.28 6.35 15.24
C LEU A 401 -4.68 4.90 14.94
N THR A 402 -3.74 4.06 14.49
CA THR A 402 -4.03 2.64 14.26
C THR A 402 -4.48 1.96 15.55
N LYS A 403 -5.50 1.12 15.48
CA LYS A 403 -6.11 0.47 16.65
C LYS A 403 -5.14 -0.38 17.46
N CYS A 404 -4.15 -0.97 16.86
CA CYS A 404 -3.16 -1.76 17.57
C CYS A 404 -2.24 -0.93 18.50
N GLY A 405 -2.25 0.41 18.39
CA GLY A 405 -1.68 1.36 19.35
C GLY A 405 -0.16 1.44 19.39
N TRP A 406 0.55 1.05 18.32
CA TRP A 406 2.00 1.14 18.23
C TRP A 406 2.46 1.39 16.80
N SER A 407 3.72 1.77 16.62
CA SER A 407 4.37 1.94 15.31
C SER A 407 5.83 1.49 15.39
N PRO A 408 6.40 0.87 14.33
CA PRO A 408 7.84 0.59 14.30
C PRO A 408 8.70 1.86 14.26
N PHE A 409 8.09 3.02 14.03
CA PHE A 409 8.73 4.34 14.03
C PHE A 409 8.54 5.11 15.34
N GLU A 410 7.96 4.52 16.38
CA GLU A 410 7.78 5.21 17.66
C GLU A 410 9.10 5.75 18.20
N GLY A 411 9.10 7.03 18.58
CA GLY A 411 10.28 7.79 18.99
C GLY A 411 11.08 8.42 17.83
N TYR A 412 10.80 8.05 16.57
CA TYR A 412 11.43 8.69 15.42
C TYR A 412 10.79 10.06 15.12
N THR A 413 11.62 11.03 14.72
CA THR A 413 11.15 12.35 14.28
C THR A 413 11.36 12.51 12.79
N PHE A 414 10.25 12.50 12.04
CA PHE A 414 10.23 12.87 10.62
C PHE A 414 10.34 14.40 10.51
N HIS A 415 10.95 14.89 9.41
CA HIS A 415 11.12 16.33 9.19
C HIS A 415 9.96 17.00 8.46
N ASN A 416 8.97 16.23 8.05
CA ASN A 416 7.76 16.71 7.40
C ASN A 416 6.53 16.29 8.21
N THR A 417 5.43 17.03 8.07
CA THR A 417 4.15 16.74 8.73
C THR A 417 3.02 16.76 7.71
N VAL A 418 2.17 15.73 7.69
CA VAL A 418 0.89 15.80 6.95
C VAL A 418 -0.01 16.82 7.66
N ARG A 419 -0.30 17.94 6.99
CA ARG A 419 -1.16 19.00 7.54
C ARG A 419 -2.64 18.72 7.30
N GLN A 420 -3.00 18.40 6.05
CA GLN A 420 -4.37 18.18 5.63
C GLN A 420 -4.46 17.07 4.61
N THR A 421 -5.58 16.34 4.65
CA THR A 421 -5.94 15.36 3.63
C THR A 421 -7.38 15.56 3.22
N TYR A 422 -7.60 15.74 1.92
CA TYR A 422 -8.92 15.83 1.31
C TYR A 422 -9.27 14.52 0.64
N VAL A 423 -10.47 14.02 0.87
CA VAL A 423 -11.03 12.83 0.24
C VAL A 423 -12.32 13.22 -0.47
N ASN A 424 -12.36 13.07 -1.78
CA ASN A 424 -13.50 13.49 -2.60
C ASN A 424 -13.89 14.95 -2.30
N GLY A 425 -12.92 15.87 -2.24
CA GLY A 425 -13.12 17.29 -1.98
C GLY A 425 -13.43 17.66 -0.53
N ASN A 426 -13.61 16.68 0.35
CA ASN A 426 -13.93 16.91 1.76
C ASN A 426 -12.68 16.83 2.63
N LEU A 427 -12.51 17.77 3.54
CA LEU A 427 -11.38 17.80 4.48
C LEU A 427 -11.54 16.65 5.51
N ALA A 428 -10.86 15.53 5.25
CA ALA A 428 -10.92 14.32 6.05
C ALA A 428 -9.95 14.32 7.24
N PHE A 429 -8.82 15.01 7.11
CA PHE A 429 -7.83 15.19 8.17
C PHE A 429 -7.31 16.61 8.17
N ASN A 430 -7.20 17.21 9.35
CA ASN A 430 -6.66 18.54 9.54
C ASN A 430 -5.87 18.64 10.85
N GLN A 431 -4.56 18.85 10.77
CA GLN A 431 -3.68 19.14 11.91
C GLN A 431 -3.90 18.24 13.12
N GLY A 432 -3.83 16.92 12.90
CA GLY A 432 -3.98 15.91 13.96
C GLY A 432 -5.42 15.42 14.21
N VAL A 433 -6.43 16.06 13.59
CA VAL A 433 -7.84 15.73 13.80
C VAL A 433 -8.45 15.08 12.56
N VAL A 434 -8.99 13.88 12.72
CA VAL A 434 -9.76 13.16 11.69
C VAL A 434 -11.23 13.61 11.73
N ASN A 435 -11.77 13.98 10.58
CA ASN A 435 -13.20 14.26 10.42
C ASN A 435 -13.95 12.96 10.09
N ASN A 436 -14.45 12.29 11.11
CA ASN A 436 -15.19 11.04 10.98
C ASN A 436 -16.58 11.19 10.32
N SER A 437 -17.01 12.38 9.92
CA SER A 437 -18.23 12.56 9.12
C SER A 437 -17.98 12.40 7.61
N VAL A 438 -16.72 12.51 7.16
CA VAL A 438 -16.33 12.25 5.78
C VAL A 438 -16.49 10.76 5.47
N ARG A 439 -16.96 10.45 4.27
CA ARG A 439 -17.07 9.07 3.79
C ARG A 439 -16.31 8.90 2.48
N GLY A 440 -15.45 7.89 2.47
CA GLY A 440 -14.82 7.40 1.26
C GLY A 440 -15.82 6.75 0.32
N ARG A 441 -15.38 6.51 -0.90
CA ARG A 441 -16.17 5.86 -1.94
C ARG A 441 -15.53 4.57 -2.38
N ARG A 442 -16.37 3.62 -2.81
CA ARG A 442 -15.91 2.42 -3.51
C ARG A 442 -15.14 2.84 -4.77
N LEU A 443 -13.94 2.34 -4.94
CA LEU A 443 -13.13 2.60 -6.13
C LEU A 443 -13.76 1.96 -7.36
N ARG A 444 -13.60 2.64 -8.48
CA ARG A 444 -13.93 2.11 -9.81
C ARG A 444 -12.64 1.89 -10.58
N PHE A 445 -12.60 0.80 -11.33
CA PHE A 445 -11.46 0.39 -12.12
C PHE A 445 -11.84 0.34 -13.61
N ASP A 446 -10.97 0.86 -14.48
CA ASP A 446 -11.18 0.74 -15.93
C ASP A 446 -10.79 -0.67 -16.39
N ASN A 447 -11.79 -1.43 -16.82
CA ASN A 447 -11.59 -2.79 -17.32
C ASN A 447 -10.72 -2.86 -18.59
N ASN A 448 -10.50 -1.74 -19.31
CA ASN A 448 -9.63 -1.73 -20.49
C ASN A 448 -8.15 -1.86 -20.09
N THR A 449 -7.77 -1.34 -18.93
CA THR A 449 -6.45 -1.57 -18.35
C THR A 449 -6.32 -2.97 -17.74
N ASN A 450 -7.46 -3.61 -17.39
CA ASN A 450 -7.53 -4.92 -16.75
C ASN A 450 -7.72 -6.10 -17.75
N LYS A 451 -7.89 -5.85 -19.04
CA LYS A 451 -7.99 -6.93 -20.03
C LYS A 451 -6.62 -7.47 -20.42
N ARG A 452 -6.56 -8.78 -20.67
CA ARG A 452 -5.40 -9.54 -21.17
C ARG A 452 -4.85 -9.01 -22.49
#